data_2574dca6fc9bdd7e52a367237979c1d5
#
_entry.id   2574dca6fc9bdd7e52a367237979c1d5
#
_cell.length_a   1.000
_cell.length_b   1.000
_cell.length_c   1.000
_cell.angle_alpha   90.00
_cell.angle_beta   90.00
_cell.angle_gamma   90.00
#
_symmetry.space_group_name_H-M   'P 1'
#
loop_
_entity.id
_entity.type
_entity.pdbx_description
1 polymer ?
#
loop_
_entity_poly.entity_id
_entity_poly.type
_entity_poly.pdbx_seq_one_letter_code
_entity_poly.pdbx_strand_id
1 'polypeptide(L)'
;MKYAICLLVFVTLNVSADEWPQWRGPDRNGIAAGDIDLPETLTDENSPIKLWETSEEIPSDHYGGHGSVSVAGGKVYLCLVWHRDEPTERRRIDGDVLSKLDYRGVGSLSKEVVEKMENDRKNLSRRLRGEALNKWAQEWVDANIDAKTKLSLGGWIIGRFKKGPNAIPLEVYDTLRTVSNRVFDNQAEVEAWVNSQEFDSGVRDQIIAAIPNTMKVADDVVICLDAASGSELWRHKVPGYPSGRASSSTPAVTNGKVYAALSEKLYCLNAETGSLIWEAPLTGKKGPASSPLVENGQVYLLQNALTAWDAETGNEVWRNVEVKGSNSSPIAWNHLIVANSVGAVIAVDQSTGNTAWTVPGGGDATPVIADDVLVVTSNLDGKNIIAYDLSETGAHERWSHSFLAQRYAASPIVKDGRVFHLCSDRHLCLDLESGKVIWERQAQSSISSPLLADGKLLVYENRGGFVSFLRAESDNYEVLGKAKVGALYCASPALAGKTLYLRTSKSVAAYRFQ
;
A
#
# COMPACT_ATOMS: atom_id res chain seq x y z
N MET A 1 7.63 -57.99 -10.57
CA MET A 1 7.29 -56.54 -10.59
C MET A 1 7.10 -56.09 -9.15
N LYS A 2 8.04 -55.34 -8.58
CA LYS A 2 7.92 -54.75 -7.24
C LYS A 2 7.46 -53.32 -7.43
N TYR A 3 6.25 -53.01 -6.97
CA TYR A 3 5.74 -51.64 -6.94
C TYR A 3 6.36 -50.96 -5.72
N ALA A 4 7.17 -49.92 -5.95
CA ALA A 4 7.61 -49.00 -4.91
C ALA A 4 6.48 -47.98 -4.69
N ILE A 5 5.82 -48.06 -3.53
CA ILE A 5 4.87 -47.04 -3.06
C ILE A 5 5.71 -45.87 -2.55
N CYS A 6 5.74 -44.78 -3.30
CA CYS A 6 6.29 -43.50 -2.82
C CYS A 6 5.29 -42.90 -1.82
N LEU A 7 5.60 -42.98 -0.53
CA LEU A 7 4.84 -42.26 0.50
C LEU A 7 5.21 -40.79 0.41
N LEU A 8 4.34 -39.96 -0.17
CA LEU A 8 4.41 -38.51 -0.07
C LEU A 8 4.08 -38.15 1.39
N VAL A 9 5.09 -37.82 2.18
CA VAL A 9 4.91 -37.22 3.50
C VAL A 9 4.55 -35.75 3.28
N PHE A 10 3.27 -35.42 3.38
CA PHE A 10 2.83 -34.03 3.54
C PHE A 10 3.28 -33.56 4.92
N VAL A 11 4.36 -32.80 4.98
CA VAL A 11 4.73 -32.03 6.17
C VAL A 11 3.81 -30.82 6.18
N THR A 12 2.71 -30.91 6.90
CA THR A 12 1.92 -29.72 7.26
C THR A 12 2.77 -28.91 8.24
N LEU A 13 3.38 -27.83 7.78
CA LEU A 13 3.98 -26.84 8.65
C LEU A 13 2.85 -26.22 9.48
N ASN A 14 2.70 -26.65 10.73
CA ASN A 14 1.83 -25.95 11.68
C ASN A 14 2.45 -24.58 11.93
N VAL A 15 1.91 -23.53 11.33
CA VAL A 15 2.29 -22.17 11.65
C VAL A 15 1.86 -21.89 13.09
N SER A 16 2.82 -21.48 13.91
CA SER A 16 2.59 -21.15 15.31
C SER A 16 1.71 -19.89 15.41
N ALA A 17 0.87 -19.83 16.45
CA ALA A 17 0.13 -18.60 16.79
C ALA A 17 1.06 -17.38 16.97
N ASP A 18 2.34 -17.62 17.29
CA ASP A 18 3.36 -16.61 17.48
C ASP A 18 4.05 -16.15 16.19
N GLU A 19 3.44 -16.38 15.01
CA GLU A 19 4.03 -16.04 13.72
C GLU A 19 3.09 -15.23 12.82
N TRP A 20 3.67 -14.29 12.09
CA TRP A 20 3.06 -13.49 11.02
C TRP A 20 4.04 -13.38 9.86
N PRO A 21 4.33 -14.51 9.16
CA PRO A 21 5.54 -14.66 8.36
C PRO A 21 5.53 -13.92 7.02
N GLN A 22 4.41 -13.34 6.63
CA GLN A 22 4.24 -12.64 5.35
C GLN A 22 3.13 -11.60 5.41
N TRP A 23 2.91 -10.90 4.30
CA TRP A 23 1.82 -9.94 4.12
C TRP A 23 0.48 -10.56 4.48
N ARG A 24 -0.22 -9.94 5.45
CA ARG A 24 -1.53 -10.36 5.96
C ARG A 24 -1.56 -11.74 6.67
N GLY A 25 -0.44 -12.13 7.24
CA GLY A 25 -0.35 -13.33 8.07
C GLY A 25 -0.16 -14.63 7.30
N PRO A 26 -0.28 -15.76 7.99
CA PRO A 26 0.06 -17.08 7.44
C PRO A 26 -0.64 -17.40 6.12
N ASP A 27 -1.95 -17.15 6.07
CA ASP A 27 -2.80 -17.48 4.92
C ASP A 27 -3.09 -16.26 4.03
N ARG A 28 -2.40 -15.15 4.22
CA ARG A 28 -2.57 -13.86 3.48
C ARG A 28 -3.99 -13.30 3.51
N ASN A 29 -4.82 -13.74 4.44
CA ASN A 29 -6.24 -13.37 4.58
C ASN A 29 -6.51 -12.30 5.65
N GLY A 30 -5.49 -11.93 6.45
CA GLY A 30 -5.61 -10.97 7.55
C GLY A 30 -6.12 -11.58 8.85
N ILE A 31 -6.16 -12.90 8.96
CA ILE A 31 -6.64 -13.61 10.14
C ILE A 31 -5.43 -14.20 10.86
N ALA A 32 -5.35 -13.96 12.16
CA ALA A 32 -4.30 -14.52 13.00
C ALA A 32 -4.52 -16.02 13.22
N ALA A 33 -3.44 -16.80 13.23
CA ALA A 33 -3.49 -18.23 13.47
C ALA A 33 -3.54 -18.55 14.98
N GLY A 34 -4.17 -19.67 15.32
CA GLY A 34 -4.20 -20.22 16.68
C GLY A 34 -5.15 -19.49 17.64
N ASP A 35 -5.21 -20.02 18.86
CA ASP A 35 -6.00 -19.44 19.96
C ASP A 35 -5.22 -18.25 20.56
N ILE A 36 -5.64 -17.06 20.19
CA ILE A 36 -5.11 -15.81 20.74
C ILE A 36 -6.18 -15.24 21.67
N ASP A 37 -5.83 -15.11 22.95
CA ASP A 37 -6.71 -14.53 23.98
C ASP A 37 -6.43 -13.03 24.09
N LEU A 38 -7.22 -12.20 23.42
CA LEU A 38 -7.18 -10.74 23.49
C LEU A 38 -8.15 -10.22 24.57
N PRO A 39 -7.90 -9.04 25.16
CA PRO A 39 -8.85 -8.45 26.11
C PRO A 39 -10.21 -8.23 25.43
N GLU A 40 -11.30 -8.43 26.18
CA GLU A 40 -12.66 -8.24 25.65
C GLU A 40 -12.91 -6.82 25.14
N THR A 41 -12.35 -5.84 25.81
CA THR A 41 -12.47 -4.42 25.45
C THR A 41 -11.13 -3.73 25.59
N LEU A 42 -10.92 -2.62 24.88
CA LEU A 42 -9.79 -1.73 25.08
C LEU A 42 -10.21 -0.54 25.94
N THR A 43 -9.61 -0.43 27.11
CA THR A 43 -9.77 0.68 28.07
C THR A 43 -8.41 1.27 28.41
N ASP A 44 -8.37 2.35 29.16
CA ASP A 44 -7.10 2.92 29.63
C ASP A 44 -6.33 1.95 30.55
N GLU A 45 -7.06 1.09 31.30
CA GLU A 45 -6.49 0.13 32.24
C GLU A 45 -5.86 -1.08 31.56
N ASN A 46 -6.43 -1.56 30.44
CA ASN A 46 -5.96 -2.71 29.68
C ASN A 46 -5.42 -2.35 28.29
N SER A 47 -5.03 -1.09 28.10
CA SER A 47 -4.33 -0.67 26.88
C SER A 47 -3.07 -1.50 26.65
N PRO A 48 -2.73 -1.81 25.39
CA PRO A 48 -1.54 -2.59 25.09
C PRO A 48 -0.28 -1.87 25.59
N ILE A 49 0.59 -2.61 26.26
CA ILE A 49 1.85 -2.09 26.80
C ILE A 49 2.90 -2.06 25.70
N LYS A 50 3.53 -0.92 25.48
CA LYS A 50 4.69 -0.84 24.59
C LYS A 50 5.85 -1.62 25.19
N LEU A 51 6.26 -2.71 24.54
CA LEU A 51 7.40 -3.52 24.95
C LEU A 51 8.71 -2.83 24.57
N TRP A 52 8.80 -2.39 23.32
CA TRP A 52 9.96 -1.71 22.78
C TRP A 52 9.61 -0.88 21.55
N GLU A 53 10.53 -0.01 21.18
CA GLU A 53 10.56 0.76 19.95
C GLU A 53 12.02 0.90 19.54
N THR A 54 12.30 0.77 18.24
CA THR A 54 13.68 0.88 17.72
C THR A 54 14.27 2.24 18.07
N SER A 55 15.53 2.25 18.53
CA SER A 55 16.26 3.46 18.90
C SER A 55 16.74 4.26 17.67
N GLU A 56 17.02 3.57 16.58
CA GLU A 56 17.38 4.20 15.30
C GLU A 56 16.11 4.62 14.56
N GLU A 57 16.16 5.81 13.96
CA GLU A 57 15.09 6.30 13.10
C GLU A 57 15.07 5.51 11.78
N ILE A 58 14.00 4.76 11.55
CA ILE A 58 13.76 4.02 10.33
C ILE A 58 12.79 4.84 9.46
N PRO A 59 13.24 5.38 8.31
CA PRO A 59 12.40 6.23 7.49
C PRO A 59 11.20 5.49 6.91
N SER A 60 10.15 6.23 6.65
CA SER A 60 8.91 5.75 6.04
C SER A 60 8.44 6.71 4.94
N ASP A 61 7.26 6.47 4.37
CA ASP A 61 6.63 7.30 3.36
C ASP A 61 7.57 7.51 2.14
N HIS A 62 7.82 8.73 1.74
CA HIS A 62 8.68 9.04 0.58
C HIS A 62 10.15 8.65 0.76
N TYR A 63 10.59 8.43 1.99
CA TYR A 63 11.97 8.09 2.33
C TYR A 63 12.20 6.62 2.68
N GLY A 64 11.15 5.83 2.87
CA GLY A 64 11.31 4.41 3.25
C GLY A 64 10.16 3.50 2.80
N GLY A 65 9.12 4.06 2.16
CA GLY A 65 7.93 3.31 1.74
C GLY A 65 6.99 2.95 2.89
N HIS A 66 6.02 2.10 2.59
CA HIS A 66 4.91 1.75 3.47
C HIS A 66 4.82 0.23 3.74
N GLY A 67 5.89 -0.52 3.51
CA GLY A 67 5.95 -1.96 3.79
C GLY A 67 5.67 -2.25 5.25
N SER A 68 4.96 -3.34 5.50
CA SER A 68 4.69 -3.84 6.85
C SER A 68 5.83 -4.72 7.34
N VAL A 69 5.80 -5.11 8.60
CA VAL A 69 6.73 -6.08 9.16
C VAL A 69 6.19 -7.50 9.02
N SER A 70 7.10 -8.48 8.98
CA SER A 70 6.81 -9.90 9.15
C SER A 70 7.45 -10.41 10.43
N VAL A 71 6.84 -11.41 11.07
CA VAL A 71 7.32 -12.00 12.32
C VAL A 71 7.42 -13.51 12.15
N ALA A 72 8.62 -14.05 12.32
CA ALA A 72 8.85 -15.49 12.24
C ALA A 72 10.10 -15.89 13.04
N GLY A 73 10.05 -17.05 13.70
CA GLY A 73 11.19 -17.59 14.46
C GLY A 73 11.73 -16.66 15.54
N GLY A 74 10.86 -15.90 16.22
CA GLY A 74 11.25 -14.93 17.24
C GLY A 74 11.94 -13.67 16.70
N LYS A 75 11.81 -13.38 15.41
CA LYS A 75 12.43 -12.24 14.74
C LYS A 75 11.40 -11.41 13.98
N VAL A 76 11.67 -10.12 13.86
CA VAL A 76 10.88 -9.16 13.08
C VAL A 76 11.68 -8.72 11.87
N TYR A 77 11.09 -8.81 10.69
CA TYR A 77 11.73 -8.47 9.43
C TYR A 77 11.02 -7.29 8.77
N LEU A 78 11.81 -6.36 8.25
CA LEU A 78 11.33 -5.21 7.49
C LEU A 78 12.22 -5.02 6.28
N CYS A 79 11.61 -4.76 5.11
CA CYS A 79 12.35 -4.31 3.94
C CYS A 79 11.90 -2.89 3.54
N LEU A 80 12.85 -2.06 3.11
CA LEU A 80 12.60 -0.69 2.72
C LEU A 80 13.62 -0.21 1.69
N VAL A 81 13.18 0.70 0.83
CA VAL A 81 14.07 1.48 -0.03
C VAL A 81 14.38 2.76 0.73
N TRP A 82 15.55 2.80 1.34
CA TRP A 82 15.96 3.89 2.24
C TRP A 82 16.50 5.05 1.42
N HIS A 83 15.67 6.07 1.24
CA HIS A 83 16.07 7.29 0.55
C HIS A 83 16.78 8.26 1.49
N ARG A 84 17.77 8.94 0.92
CA ARG A 84 18.44 10.07 1.54
C ARG A 84 18.74 11.14 0.49
N ASP A 85 18.82 12.39 0.95
CA ASP A 85 19.18 13.51 0.09
C ASP A 85 20.69 13.74 0.16
N GLU A 86 21.39 13.61 -0.98
CA GLU A 86 22.83 13.86 -1.09
C GLU A 86 23.09 15.16 -1.84
N PRO A 87 24.01 16.02 -1.35
CA PRO A 87 24.38 17.24 -2.06
C PRO A 87 24.87 16.95 -3.49
N THR A 88 24.43 17.77 -4.45
CA THR A 88 24.85 17.66 -5.85
C THR A 88 24.85 19.02 -6.51
N GLU A 89 25.77 19.22 -7.46
CA GLU A 89 25.73 20.39 -8.35
C GLU A 89 24.59 20.30 -9.37
N ARG A 90 24.22 19.10 -9.77
CA ARG A 90 23.17 18.87 -10.75
C ARG A 90 21.80 19.27 -10.24
N ARG A 91 20.94 19.77 -11.13
CA ARG A 91 19.57 20.20 -10.84
C ARG A 91 18.59 19.47 -11.73
N ARG A 92 17.37 19.25 -11.21
CA ARG A 92 16.25 18.68 -11.95
C ARG A 92 14.96 19.39 -11.58
N ILE A 93 14.04 19.46 -12.54
CA ILE A 93 12.64 19.86 -12.32
C ILE A 93 11.81 18.58 -12.49
N ASP A 94 11.76 17.78 -11.46
CA ASP A 94 11.07 16.48 -11.45
C ASP A 94 9.70 16.55 -10.76
N GLY A 95 9.08 15.39 -10.55
CA GLY A 95 7.79 15.28 -9.89
C GLY A 95 7.78 15.81 -8.45
N ASP A 96 8.91 15.72 -7.73
CA ASP A 96 9.04 16.24 -6.37
C ASP A 96 9.04 17.77 -6.37
N VAL A 97 9.72 18.40 -7.33
CA VAL A 97 9.69 19.86 -7.52
C VAL A 97 8.28 20.31 -7.90
N LEU A 98 7.63 19.63 -8.85
CA LEU A 98 6.24 19.93 -9.22
C LEU A 98 5.29 19.81 -8.03
N SER A 99 5.47 18.80 -7.19
CA SER A 99 4.67 18.60 -5.98
C SER A 99 4.88 19.70 -4.94
N LYS A 100 6.14 20.15 -4.74
CA LYS A 100 6.45 21.31 -3.88
C LYS A 100 5.80 22.59 -4.37
N LEU A 101 5.67 22.75 -5.69
CA LEU A 101 4.95 23.85 -6.33
C LEU A 101 3.43 23.65 -6.31
N ASP A 102 2.91 22.65 -5.57
CA ASP A 102 1.49 22.33 -5.44
C ASP A 102 0.83 21.84 -6.74
N TYR A 103 1.60 21.19 -7.63
CA TYR A 103 1.04 20.53 -8.81
C TYR A 103 0.25 19.28 -8.44
N ARG A 104 -0.93 19.17 -9.01
CA ARG A 104 -1.70 17.93 -9.07
C ARG A 104 -2.11 17.68 -10.51
N GLY A 105 -2.13 16.41 -10.91
CA GLY A 105 -2.61 16.04 -12.24
C GLY A 105 -4.10 16.38 -12.40
N VAL A 106 -4.43 17.13 -13.42
CA VAL A 106 -5.82 17.55 -13.73
C VAL A 106 -6.49 16.68 -14.80
N GLY A 107 -5.88 15.54 -15.16
CA GLY A 107 -6.38 14.69 -16.26
C GLY A 107 -7.76 14.06 -16.04
N SER A 108 -8.31 14.08 -14.82
CA SER A 108 -9.68 13.66 -14.52
C SER A 108 -10.71 14.79 -14.69
N LEU A 109 -10.27 16.02 -14.93
CA LEU A 109 -11.14 17.16 -15.20
C LEU A 109 -11.28 17.37 -16.70
N SER A 110 -12.47 17.75 -17.16
CA SER A 110 -12.64 18.18 -18.53
C SER A 110 -11.92 19.51 -18.79
N LYS A 111 -11.59 19.77 -20.06
CA LYS A 111 -10.91 21.00 -20.46
C LYS A 111 -11.71 22.24 -20.07
N GLU A 112 -13.04 22.20 -20.25
CA GLU A 112 -13.96 23.28 -19.91
C GLU A 112 -13.94 23.59 -18.41
N VAL A 113 -13.90 22.55 -17.56
CA VAL A 113 -13.83 22.71 -16.10
C VAL A 113 -12.50 23.31 -15.68
N VAL A 114 -11.39 22.90 -16.30
CA VAL A 114 -10.05 23.44 -16.04
C VAL A 114 -9.98 24.91 -16.43
N GLU A 115 -10.45 25.27 -17.62
CA GLU A 115 -10.49 26.67 -18.11
C GLU A 115 -11.38 27.55 -17.20
N LYS A 116 -12.56 27.05 -16.82
CA LYS A 116 -13.45 27.73 -15.89
C LYS A 116 -12.81 27.97 -14.53
N MET A 117 -12.16 26.93 -13.97
CA MET A 117 -11.46 27.02 -12.68
C MET A 117 -10.37 28.08 -12.70
N GLU A 118 -9.52 28.09 -13.71
CA GLU A 118 -8.43 29.06 -13.82
C GLU A 118 -8.94 30.49 -14.07
N ASN A 119 -10.00 30.65 -14.88
CA ASN A 119 -10.63 31.95 -15.11
C ASN A 119 -11.27 32.49 -13.82
N ASP A 120 -12.11 31.69 -13.15
CA ASP A 120 -12.77 32.08 -11.91
C ASP A 120 -11.76 32.43 -10.82
N ARG A 121 -10.66 31.68 -10.71
CA ARG A 121 -9.54 31.90 -9.78
C ARG A 121 -8.85 33.26 -10.02
N LYS A 122 -8.56 33.58 -11.27
CA LYS A 122 -7.87 34.83 -11.67
C LYS A 122 -8.78 36.06 -11.42
N ASN A 123 -10.09 35.88 -11.54
CA ASN A 123 -11.09 36.97 -11.41
C ASN A 123 -11.77 37.04 -10.03
N LEU A 124 -11.26 36.28 -9.02
CA LEU A 124 -11.83 36.33 -7.67
C LEU A 124 -11.81 37.77 -7.10
N SER A 125 -12.97 38.19 -6.59
CA SER A 125 -13.07 39.47 -5.90
C SER A 125 -12.13 39.53 -4.69
N ARG A 126 -11.32 40.57 -4.60
CA ARG A 126 -10.44 40.82 -3.44
C ARG A 126 -11.20 40.99 -2.11
N ARG A 127 -12.50 41.19 -2.16
CA ARG A 127 -13.40 41.29 -0.97
C ARG A 127 -13.80 39.92 -0.46
N LEU A 128 -13.70 38.86 -1.28
CA LEU A 128 -14.03 37.49 -0.90
C LEU A 128 -12.84 36.86 -0.14
N ARG A 129 -12.98 36.73 1.19
CA ARG A 129 -11.91 36.27 2.08
C ARG A 129 -12.43 35.39 3.22
N GLY A 130 -11.54 34.63 3.89
CA GLY A 130 -11.87 33.86 5.08
C GLY A 130 -12.99 32.83 4.82
N GLU A 131 -13.95 32.75 5.71
CA GLU A 131 -15.06 31.79 5.64
C GLU A 131 -15.93 31.96 4.37
N ALA A 132 -16.16 33.21 3.94
CA ALA A 132 -16.93 33.46 2.74
C ALA A 132 -16.25 32.91 1.49
N LEU A 133 -14.90 32.98 1.40
CA LEU A 133 -14.14 32.38 0.33
C LEU A 133 -14.18 30.83 0.43
N ASN A 134 -14.05 30.26 1.64
CA ASN A 134 -14.14 28.82 1.85
C ASN A 134 -15.49 28.28 1.39
N LYS A 135 -16.59 28.95 1.79
CA LYS A 135 -17.93 28.54 1.40
C LYS A 135 -18.12 28.63 -0.11
N TRP A 136 -17.73 29.75 -0.73
CA TRP A 136 -17.84 29.94 -2.18
C TRP A 136 -17.02 28.87 -2.93
N ALA A 137 -15.79 28.58 -2.51
CA ALA A 137 -14.93 27.59 -3.14
C ALA A 137 -15.51 26.17 -3.01
N GLN A 138 -16.13 25.86 -1.86
CA GLN A 138 -16.82 24.60 -1.67
C GLN A 138 -18.04 24.48 -2.58
N GLU A 139 -18.89 25.52 -2.64
CA GLU A 139 -20.04 25.57 -3.52
C GLU A 139 -19.64 25.45 -5.00
N TRP A 140 -18.53 26.09 -5.39
CA TRP A 140 -17.99 25.97 -6.74
C TRP A 140 -17.60 24.51 -7.05
N VAL A 141 -16.86 23.84 -6.14
CA VAL A 141 -16.46 22.42 -6.28
C VAL A 141 -17.72 21.54 -6.37
N ASP A 142 -18.72 21.80 -5.54
CA ASP A 142 -19.96 21.03 -5.50
C ASP A 142 -20.77 21.13 -6.78
N ALA A 143 -20.73 22.30 -7.42
CA ALA A 143 -21.46 22.58 -8.66
C ALA A 143 -20.76 22.09 -9.94
N ASN A 144 -19.44 21.99 -9.95
CA ASN A 144 -18.67 21.76 -11.18
C ASN A 144 -17.88 20.44 -11.22
N ILE A 145 -17.75 19.74 -10.08
CA ILE A 145 -16.92 18.54 -9.96
C ILE A 145 -17.78 17.35 -9.53
N ASP A 146 -17.65 16.22 -10.22
CA ASP A 146 -18.33 14.99 -9.84
C ASP A 146 -17.83 14.44 -8.50
N ALA A 147 -18.64 13.59 -7.86
CA ALA A 147 -18.37 13.08 -6.52
C ALA A 147 -17.04 12.32 -6.41
N LYS A 148 -16.64 11.55 -7.43
CA LYS A 148 -15.41 10.77 -7.46
C LYS A 148 -14.18 11.68 -7.56
N THR A 149 -14.21 12.66 -8.45
CA THR A 149 -13.13 13.64 -8.63
C THR A 149 -13.00 14.57 -7.43
N LYS A 150 -14.10 14.90 -6.73
CA LYS A 150 -14.06 15.67 -5.46
C LYS A 150 -13.20 15.00 -4.40
N LEU A 151 -13.25 13.67 -4.27
CA LEU A 151 -12.44 12.93 -3.27
C LEU A 151 -10.93 13.14 -3.49
N SER A 152 -10.49 13.27 -4.73
CA SER A 152 -9.07 13.40 -5.08
C SER A 152 -8.59 14.83 -5.26
N LEU A 153 -9.39 15.69 -5.88
CA LEU A 153 -8.99 17.03 -6.28
C LEU A 153 -9.73 18.16 -5.57
N GLY A 154 -10.88 17.90 -4.90
CA GLY A 154 -11.71 18.96 -4.31
C GLY A 154 -10.93 19.85 -3.35
N GLY A 155 -10.19 19.28 -2.42
CA GLY A 155 -9.37 20.02 -1.47
C GLY A 155 -8.25 20.85 -2.14
N TRP A 156 -7.65 20.32 -3.19
CA TRP A 156 -6.63 21.03 -3.97
C TRP A 156 -7.23 22.20 -4.76
N ILE A 157 -8.39 22.02 -5.39
CA ILE A 157 -9.11 23.08 -6.12
C ILE A 157 -9.45 24.22 -5.16
N ILE A 158 -10.00 23.91 -3.97
CA ILE A 158 -10.27 24.90 -2.92
C ILE A 158 -9.00 25.64 -2.53
N GLY A 159 -7.89 24.91 -2.35
CA GLY A 159 -6.55 25.49 -2.08
C GLY A 159 -6.12 26.49 -3.15
N ARG A 160 -6.32 26.17 -4.43
CA ARG A 160 -6.02 27.09 -5.54
C ARG A 160 -6.85 28.37 -5.50
N PHE A 161 -8.16 28.27 -5.22
CA PHE A 161 -9.02 29.45 -5.04
C PHE A 161 -8.56 30.31 -3.86
N LYS A 162 -8.12 29.70 -2.75
CA LYS A 162 -7.57 30.44 -1.60
C LYS A 162 -6.28 31.20 -1.93
N LYS A 163 -5.45 30.63 -2.77
CA LYS A 163 -4.25 31.30 -3.30
C LYS A 163 -4.59 32.39 -4.31
N GLY A 164 -5.74 32.29 -4.97
CA GLY A 164 -6.21 33.25 -5.97
C GLY A 164 -5.17 33.49 -7.07
N PRO A 165 -4.86 34.74 -7.41
CA PRO A 165 -3.86 35.08 -8.44
C PRO A 165 -2.45 34.55 -8.14
N ASN A 166 -2.12 34.25 -6.86
CA ASN A 166 -0.81 33.75 -6.44
C ASN A 166 -0.62 32.25 -6.68
N ALA A 167 -1.65 31.51 -7.06
CA ALA A 167 -1.47 30.12 -7.47
C ALA A 167 -0.79 30.07 -8.83
N ILE A 168 0.23 29.24 -8.96
CA ILE A 168 0.97 29.05 -10.21
C ILE A 168 0.00 28.61 -11.31
N PRO A 169 -0.04 29.30 -12.47
CA PRO A 169 -0.90 28.92 -13.59
C PRO A 169 -0.63 27.49 -14.09
N LEU A 170 -1.65 26.78 -14.55
CA LEU A 170 -1.48 25.39 -14.98
C LEU A 170 -0.58 25.26 -16.21
N GLU A 171 -0.60 26.22 -17.11
CA GLU A 171 0.29 26.29 -18.27
C GLU A 171 1.79 26.32 -17.91
N VAL A 172 2.12 26.87 -16.74
CA VAL A 172 3.50 26.83 -16.21
C VAL A 172 3.94 25.41 -15.93
N TYR A 173 3.09 24.60 -15.30
CA TYR A 173 3.43 23.19 -15.03
C TYR A 173 3.58 22.38 -16.31
N ASP A 174 2.81 22.66 -17.35
CA ASP A 174 2.97 22.01 -18.65
C ASP A 174 4.35 22.31 -19.24
N THR A 175 4.81 23.56 -19.16
CA THR A 175 6.17 23.95 -19.56
C THR A 175 7.23 23.24 -18.72
N LEU A 176 7.08 23.21 -17.38
CA LEU A 176 8.03 22.52 -16.48
C LEU A 176 8.11 21.01 -16.78
N ARG A 177 7.01 20.39 -17.14
CA ARG A 177 6.98 18.96 -17.48
C ARG A 177 7.75 18.61 -18.75
N THR A 178 7.94 19.54 -19.67
CA THR A 178 8.76 19.32 -20.89
C THR A 178 10.22 19.01 -20.57
N VAL A 179 10.72 19.47 -19.42
CA VAL A 179 12.11 19.27 -18.97
C VAL A 179 12.21 18.29 -17.80
N SER A 180 11.17 17.56 -17.46
CA SER A 180 11.14 16.65 -16.32
C SER A 180 12.19 15.53 -16.35
N ASN A 181 12.67 15.16 -17.54
CA ASN A 181 13.75 14.20 -17.75
C ASN A 181 15.13 14.86 -17.96
N ARG A 182 15.19 16.20 -18.03
CA ARG A 182 16.44 16.93 -18.24
C ARG A 182 17.21 17.03 -16.93
N VAL A 183 18.52 16.82 -17.02
CA VAL A 183 19.47 17.11 -15.96
C VAL A 183 20.21 18.40 -16.38
N PHE A 184 20.15 19.39 -15.52
CA PHE A 184 20.95 20.61 -15.65
C PHE A 184 22.26 20.43 -14.88
N ASP A 185 23.36 20.83 -15.40
CA ASP A 185 24.69 20.59 -14.80
C ASP A 185 24.89 21.35 -13.48
N ASN A 186 24.26 22.54 -13.35
CA ASN A 186 24.38 23.35 -12.14
C ASN A 186 23.19 24.31 -11.97
N GLN A 187 23.20 25.06 -10.87
CA GLN A 187 22.16 26.03 -10.53
C GLN A 187 22.03 27.14 -11.59
N ALA A 188 23.14 27.65 -12.12
CA ALA A 188 23.10 28.72 -13.10
C ALA A 188 22.43 28.31 -14.42
N GLU A 189 22.61 27.05 -14.84
CA GLU A 189 21.97 26.53 -16.05
C GLU A 189 20.47 26.43 -15.89
N VAL A 190 19.98 25.91 -14.75
CA VAL A 190 18.51 25.80 -14.52
C VAL A 190 17.89 27.20 -14.36
N GLU A 191 18.56 28.12 -13.68
CA GLU A 191 18.08 29.49 -13.56
C GLU A 191 18.02 30.19 -14.91
N ALA A 192 19.06 30.04 -15.77
CA ALA A 192 19.03 30.56 -17.11
C ALA A 192 17.86 30.01 -17.94
N TRP A 193 17.60 28.72 -17.82
CA TRP A 193 16.44 28.09 -18.48
C TRP A 193 15.11 28.64 -17.94
N VAL A 194 14.93 28.73 -16.62
CA VAL A 194 13.70 29.29 -16.02
C VAL A 194 13.51 30.76 -16.45
N ASN A 195 14.59 31.55 -16.48
CA ASN A 195 14.55 32.96 -16.88
C ASN A 195 14.29 33.15 -18.38
N SER A 196 14.56 32.15 -19.21
CA SER A 196 14.25 32.19 -20.65
C SER A 196 12.78 31.93 -20.95
N GLN A 197 11.98 31.45 -19.94
CA GLN A 197 10.56 31.22 -20.11
C GLN A 197 9.76 32.51 -19.88
N GLU A 198 8.60 32.62 -20.51
CA GLU A 198 7.64 33.72 -20.34
C GLU A 198 6.83 33.60 -19.03
N PHE A 199 7.53 33.41 -17.90
CA PHE A 199 6.88 33.35 -16.59
C PHE A 199 6.94 34.71 -15.89
N ASP A 200 5.92 35.02 -15.09
CA ASP A 200 5.97 36.17 -14.17
C ASP A 200 7.16 36.03 -13.20
N SER A 201 7.74 37.16 -12.78
CA SER A 201 8.91 37.16 -11.88
C SER A 201 8.66 36.38 -10.59
N GLY A 202 7.51 36.58 -9.95
CA GLY A 202 7.16 35.84 -8.73
C GLY A 202 6.97 34.33 -8.94
N VAL A 203 6.59 33.89 -10.13
CA VAL A 203 6.53 32.48 -10.50
C VAL A 203 7.92 31.90 -10.71
N ARG A 204 8.82 32.64 -11.39
CA ARG A 204 10.23 32.23 -11.55
C ARG A 204 10.92 32.03 -10.21
N ASP A 205 10.75 32.99 -9.29
CA ASP A 205 11.34 32.91 -7.96
C ASP A 205 10.84 31.67 -7.18
N GLN A 206 9.55 31.37 -7.26
CA GLN A 206 8.96 30.17 -6.66
C GLN A 206 9.54 28.89 -7.26
N ILE A 207 9.70 28.82 -8.59
CA ILE A 207 10.27 27.65 -9.27
C ILE A 207 11.72 27.46 -8.83
N ILE A 208 12.55 28.50 -8.87
CA ILE A 208 13.97 28.43 -8.49
C ILE A 208 14.12 27.99 -7.03
N ALA A 209 13.32 28.55 -6.13
CA ALA A 209 13.32 28.21 -4.72
C ALA A 209 12.85 26.76 -4.43
N ALA A 210 12.03 26.17 -5.29
CA ALA A 210 11.55 24.81 -5.14
C ALA A 210 12.59 23.76 -5.56
N ILE A 211 13.57 24.12 -6.42
CA ILE A 211 14.57 23.19 -6.95
C ILE A 211 15.60 22.88 -5.86
N PRO A 212 15.78 21.62 -5.45
CA PRO A 212 16.73 21.25 -4.42
C PRO A 212 18.17 21.28 -4.94
N ASN A 213 19.11 21.52 -4.02
CA ASN A 213 20.54 21.33 -4.24
C ASN A 213 21.01 19.92 -3.82
N THR A 214 20.08 19.00 -3.68
CA THR A 214 20.32 17.60 -3.36
C THR A 214 19.70 16.70 -4.41
N MET A 215 20.21 15.49 -4.51
CA MET A 215 19.56 14.41 -5.25
C MET A 215 19.15 13.29 -4.30
N LYS A 216 18.01 12.68 -4.59
CA LYS A 216 17.55 11.53 -3.83
C LYS A 216 18.32 10.29 -4.27
N VAL A 217 19.01 9.66 -3.32
CA VAL A 217 19.71 8.38 -3.48
C VAL A 217 19.02 7.34 -2.60
N ALA A 218 18.89 6.13 -3.09
CA ALA A 218 18.22 5.07 -2.37
C ALA A 218 19.15 3.88 -2.12
N ASP A 219 19.10 3.35 -0.90
CA ASP A 219 19.70 2.08 -0.56
C ASP A 219 18.60 1.02 -0.40
N ASP A 220 18.79 -0.17 -0.96
CA ASP A 220 17.95 -1.32 -0.66
C ASP A 220 18.35 -1.89 0.69
N VAL A 221 17.41 -1.97 1.64
CA VAL A 221 17.71 -2.36 3.03
C VAL A 221 16.71 -3.42 3.50
N VAL A 222 17.23 -4.50 4.09
CA VAL A 222 16.44 -5.46 4.87
C VAL A 222 16.99 -5.47 6.29
N ILE A 223 16.10 -5.31 7.27
CA ILE A 223 16.44 -5.27 8.69
C ILE A 223 15.80 -6.47 9.38
N CYS A 224 16.55 -7.12 10.24
CA CYS A 224 16.07 -8.14 11.16
C CYS A 224 16.27 -7.66 12.59
N LEU A 225 15.19 -7.69 13.36
CA LEU A 225 15.19 -7.34 14.78
C LEU A 225 14.84 -8.56 15.63
N ASP A 226 15.35 -8.61 16.82
CA ASP A 226 14.87 -9.53 17.85
C ASP A 226 13.45 -9.18 18.28
N ALA A 227 12.52 -10.12 18.22
CA ALA A 227 11.11 -9.84 18.49
C ALA A 227 10.82 -9.48 19.95
N ALA A 228 11.65 -9.91 20.88
CA ALA A 228 11.47 -9.65 22.32
C ALA A 228 12.01 -8.29 22.74
N SER A 229 13.10 -7.83 22.15
CA SER A 229 13.81 -6.62 22.56
C SER A 229 13.81 -5.47 21.55
N GLY A 230 13.52 -5.74 20.28
CA GLY A 230 13.64 -4.77 19.18
C GLY A 230 15.09 -4.46 18.78
N SER A 231 16.06 -5.17 19.35
CA SER A 231 17.46 -4.99 19.00
C SER A 231 17.74 -5.49 17.59
N GLU A 232 18.53 -4.76 16.82
CA GLU A 232 18.94 -5.22 15.48
C GLU A 232 19.85 -6.42 15.59
N LEU A 233 19.49 -7.50 14.91
CA LEU A 233 20.28 -8.72 14.81
C LEU A 233 21.20 -8.69 13.59
N TRP A 234 20.66 -8.22 12.46
CA TRP A 234 21.43 -8.02 11.24
C TRP A 234 20.73 -7.04 10.29
N ARG A 235 21.53 -6.49 9.37
CA ARG A 235 21.08 -5.62 8.30
C ARG A 235 21.78 -5.99 7.00
N HIS A 236 20.97 -6.27 5.97
CA HIS A 236 21.46 -6.36 4.60
C HIS A 236 21.23 -5.02 3.91
N LYS A 237 22.29 -4.44 3.33
CA LYS A 237 22.24 -3.12 2.68
C LYS A 237 22.95 -3.16 1.34
N VAL A 238 22.24 -2.77 0.29
CA VAL A 238 22.82 -2.55 -1.05
C VAL A 238 22.70 -1.06 -1.38
N PRO A 239 23.84 -0.33 -1.48
CA PRO A 239 23.83 1.12 -1.60
C PRO A 239 23.63 1.60 -3.03
N GLY A 240 23.02 2.77 -3.19
CA GLY A 240 23.37 3.66 -4.26
C GLY A 240 22.51 3.72 -5.51
N TYR A 241 21.22 3.49 -5.44
CA TYR A 241 20.37 3.63 -6.64
C TYR A 241 19.60 4.95 -6.63
N PRO A 242 19.61 5.74 -7.75
CA PRO A 242 18.61 6.77 -7.96
C PRO A 242 17.24 6.07 -8.06
N SER A 243 16.38 6.21 -7.08
CA SER A 243 15.08 5.54 -7.07
C SER A 243 13.95 6.54 -7.19
N GLY A 244 12.95 6.19 -8.00
CA GLY A 244 11.76 7.01 -8.20
C GLY A 244 10.65 6.76 -7.19
N ARG A 245 10.59 5.58 -6.54
CA ARG A 245 9.55 5.21 -5.58
C ARG A 245 10.11 4.31 -4.50
N ALA A 246 9.77 4.60 -3.26
CA ALA A 246 10.02 3.71 -2.15
C ALA A 246 9.17 2.44 -2.28
N SER A 247 9.73 1.27 -1.96
CA SER A 247 9.00 0.01 -1.90
C SER A 247 8.00 0.02 -0.75
N SER A 248 6.80 -0.53 -0.99
CA SER A 248 5.79 -0.79 0.04
C SER A 248 5.57 -2.30 0.26
N SER A 249 6.46 -3.12 -0.27
CA SER A 249 6.44 -4.57 -0.13
C SER A 249 6.71 -4.99 1.31
N THR A 250 6.02 -6.03 1.77
CA THR A 250 6.28 -6.71 3.05
C THR A 250 7.09 -7.97 2.76
N PRO A 251 8.17 -8.26 3.46
CA PRO A 251 8.96 -9.46 3.20
C PRO A 251 8.17 -10.73 3.54
N ALA A 252 8.46 -11.83 2.85
CA ALA A 252 7.97 -13.17 3.19
C ALA A 252 9.11 -13.98 3.81
N VAL A 253 8.80 -14.71 4.88
CA VAL A 253 9.77 -15.52 5.61
C VAL A 253 9.29 -16.96 5.67
N THR A 254 10.07 -17.87 5.12
CA THR A 254 9.75 -19.30 5.15
C THR A 254 11.02 -20.13 4.95
N ASN A 255 11.07 -21.33 5.52
CA ASN A 255 12.17 -22.28 5.36
C ASN A 255 13.56 -21.67 5.61
N GLY A 256 13.69 -20.81 6.63
CA GLY A 256 14.97 -20.16 6.98
C GLY A 256 15.43 -19.09 5.98
N LYS A 257 14.55 -18.62 5.08
CA LYS A 257 14.83 -17.61 4.06
C LYS A 257 13.90 -16.42 4.18
N VAL A 258 14.41 -15.23 3.82
CA VAL A 258 13.66 -13.98 3.70
C VAL A 258 13.62 -13.57 2.24
N TYR A 259 12.45 -13.39 1.69
CA TYR A 259 12.23 -12.89 0.33
C TYR A 259 11.75 -11.44 0.40
N ALA A 260 12.55 -10.52 -0.12
CA ALA A 260 12.31 -9.08 -0.02
C ALA A 260 12.36 -8.42 -1.40
N ALA A 261 11.27 -7.76 -1.79
CA ALA A 261 11.20 -7.01 -3.05
C ALA A 261 11.45 -5.53 -2.78
N LEU A 262 12.50 -4.97 -3.37
CA LEU A 262 12.97 -3.62 -3.11
C LEU A 262 12.94 -2.77 -4.40
N SER A 263 13.91 -1.87 -4.63
CA SER A 263 13.82 -0.92 -5.76
C SER A 263 13.80 -1.60 -7.13
N GLU A 264 14.79 -2.41 -7.44
CA GLU A 264 14.98 -3.04 -8.75
C GLU A 264 15.23 -4.56 -8.67
N LYS A 265 15.23 -5.14 -7.45
CA LYS A 265 15.56 -6.54 -7.23
C LYS A 265 14.65 -7.20 -6.22
N LEU A 266 14.44 -8.50 -6.44
CA LEU A 266 13.96 -9.45 -5.45
C LEU A 266 15.19 -10.13 -4.83
N TYR A 267 15.30 -10.06 -3.51
CA TYR A 267 16.39 -10.66 -2.75
C TYR A 267 15.89 -11.89 -1.99
N CYS A 268 16.71 -12.94 -1.96
CA CYS A 268 16.57 -14.05 -1.02
C CYS A 268 17.76 -14.02 -0.07
N LEU A 269 17.48 -13.87 1.21
CA LEU A 269 18.50 -13.80 2.27
C LEU A 269 18.33 -14.96 3.25
N ASN A 270 19.43 -15.37 3.86
CA ASN A 270 19.38 -16.27 5.01
C ASN A 270 18.73 -15.57 6.21
N ALA A 271 17.68 -16.15 6.79
CA ALA A 271 16.89 -15.52 7.86
C ALA A 271 17.67 -15.34 9.17
N GLU A 272 18.70 -16.19 9.43
CA GLU A 272 19.52 -16.08 10.63
C GLU A 272 20.61 -15.01 10.51
N THR A 273 21.25 -14.91 9.33
CA THR A 273 22.47 -14.13 9.17
C THR A 273 22.34 -12.90 8.30
N GLY A 274 21.24 -12.77 7.53
CA GLY A 274 21.06 -11.71 6.54
C GLY A 274 21.96 -11.83 5.31
N SER A 275 22.73 -12.93 5.18
CA SER A 275 23.61 -13.15 4.03
C SER A 275 22.77 -13.41 2.76
N LEU A 276 23.23 -12.82 1.65
CA LEU A 276 22.61 -13.02 0.35
C LEU A 276 22.74 -14.48 -0.10
N ILE A 277 21.60 -15.09 -0.46
CA ILE A 277 21.56 -16.41 -1.10
C ILE A 277 21.51 -16.23 -2.61
N TRP A 278 20.52 -15.45 -3.08
CA TRP A 278 20.40 -15.05 -4.47
C TRP A 278 19.66 -13.71 -4.61
N GLU A 279 19.79 -13.06 -5.76
CA GLU A 279 19.03 -11.91 -6.16
C GLU A 279 18.55 -12.05 -7.61
N ALA A 280 17.36 -11.51 -7.91
CA ALA A 280 16.79 -11.50 -9.25
C ALA A 280 16.32 -10.10 -9.63
N PRO A 281 16.46 -9.70 -10.92
CA PRO A 281 16.02 -8.37 -11.35
C PRO A 281 14.50 -8.28 -11.39
N LEU A 282 13.94 -7.14 -11.00
CA LEU A 282 12.55 -6.79 -11.17
C LEU A 282 12.34 -5.97 -12.44
N THR A 283 11.18 -6.15 -13.09
CA THR A 283 10.81 -5.38 -14.26
C THR A 283 10.14 -4.08 -13.84
N GLY A 284 10.82 -2.97 -13.99
CA GLY A 284 10.23 -1.66 -13.73
C GLY A 284 11.20 -0.71 -13.04
N LYS A 285 10.97 0.58 -13.25
CA LYS A 285 11.82 1.65 -12.71
C LYS A 285 11.40 2.13 -11.31
N LYS A 286 10.41 1.50 -10.69
CA LYS A 286 9.83 1.95 -9.40
C LYS A 286 9.73 0.77 -8.47
N GLY A 287 10.07 0.97 -7.22
CA GLY A 287 9.93 -0.04 -6.18
C GLY A 287 8.52 -0.64 -6.12
N PRO A 288 8.38 -1.95 -5.84
CA PRO A 288 7.10 -2.63 -5.77
C PRO A 288 6.29 -2.21 -4.53
N ALA A 289 4.97 -2.34 -4.65
CA ALA A 289 4.06 -2.29 -3.50
C ALA A 289 3.51 -3.69 -3.16
N SER A 290 3.45 -4.59 -4.16
CA SER A 290 3.09 -5.99 -3.98
C SER A 290 4.12 -6.71 -3.11
N SER A 291 3.64 -7.65 -2.29
CA SER A 291 4.48 -8.46 -1.39
C SER A 291 4.68 -9.86 -1.96
N PRO A 292 5.87 -10.45 -1.86
CA PRO A 292 6.14 -11.79 -2.33
C PRO A 292 5.20 -12.81 -1.70
N LEU A 293 4.72 -13.76 -2.49
CA LEU A 293 4.07 -14.99 -2.07
C LEU A 293 5.05 -16.13 -2.32
N VAL A 294 5.26 -16.98 -1.33
CA VAL A 294 6.08 -18.20 -1.50
C VAL A 294 5.16 -19.40 -1.39
N GLU A 295 5.05 -20.16 -2.47
CA GLU A 295 4.16 -21.30 -2.58
C GLU A 295 4.76 -22.37 -3.47
N ASN A 296 4.70 -23.65 -3.09
CA ASN A 296 5.15 -24.79 -3.89
C ASN A 296 6.57 -24.65 -4.48
N GLY A 297 7.52 -24.11 -3.70
CA GLY A 297 8.91 -23.93 -4.12
C GLY A 297 9.14 -22.78 -5.09
N GLN A 298 8.17 -21.91 -5.30
CA GLN A 298 8.28 -20.72 -6.15
C GLN A 298 7.94 -19.44 -5.37
N VAL A 299 8.52 -18.33 -5.81
CA VAL A 299 8.24 -16.98 -5.31
C VAL A 299 7.49 -16.21 -6.37
N TYR A 300 6.31 -15.70 -6.05
CA TYR A 300 5.46 -14.93 -6.95
C TYR A 300 5.42 -13.46 -6.52
N LEU A 301 5.55 -12.55 -7.48
CA LEU A 301 5.45 -11.12 -7.26
C LEU A 301 4.76 -10.43 -8.44
N LEU A 302 3.87 -9.49 -8.14
CA LEU A 302 3.25 -8.62 -9.15
C LEU A 302 4.01 -7.30 -9.22
N GLN A 303 4.76 -7.10 -10.30
CA GLN A 303 5.46 -5.84 -10.62
C GLN A 303 5.44 -5.60 -12.14
N ASN A 304 4.44 -4.91 -12.66
CA ASN A 304 4.14 -4.73 -14.09
C ASN A 304 3.88 -6.02 -14.87
N ALA A 305 4.17 -7.17 -14.30
CA ALA A 305 3.85 -8.51 -14.72
C ALA A 305 3.77 -9.39 -13.47
N LEU A 306 3.00 -10.46 -13.52
CA LEU A 306 3.11 -11.51 -12.50
C LEU A 306 4.26 -12.43 -12.91
N THR A 307 5.25 -12.53 -12.06
CA THR A 307 6.45 -13.34 -12.32
C THR A 307 6.64 -14.38 -11.23
N ALA A 308 7.07 -15.57 -11.61
CA ALA A 308 7.48 -16.64 -10.71
C ALA A 308 8.98 -16.89 -10.83
N TRP A 309 9.63 -17.06 -9.69
CA TRP A 309 11.03 -17.47 -9.58
C TRP A 309 11.10 -18.75 -8.76
N ASP A 310 12.06 -19.61 -9.10
CA ASP A 310 12.42 -20.75 -8.25
C ASP A 310 12.94 -20.24 -6.90
N ALA A 311 12.36 -20.71 -5.81
CA ALA A 311 12.65 -20.20 -4.46
C ALA A 311 14.07 -20.57 -3.96
N GLU A 312 14.70 -21.59 -4.53
CA GLU A 312 16.05 -22.01 -4.14
C GLU A 312 17.14 -21.27 -4.91
N THR A 313 16.90 -21.04 -6.22
CA THR A 313 17.94 -20.55 -7.13
C THR A 313 17.75 -19.10 -7.59
N GLY A 314 16.53 -18.53 -7.47
CA GLY A 314 16.19 -17.21 -7.98
C GLY A 314 16.04 -17.15 -9.51
N ASN A 315 16.09 -18.28 -10.21
CA ASN A 315 15.87 -18.31 -11.65
C ASN A 315 14.40 -18.01 -11.97
N GLU A 316 14.15 -17.16 -12.96
CA GLU A 316 12.81 -16.94 -13.46
C GLU A 316 12.26 -18.22 -14.07
N VAL A 317 11.10 -18.68 -13.58
CA VAL A 317 10.40 -19.88 -14.09
C VAL A 317 9.48 -19.46 -15.23
N TRP A 318 8.67 -18.42 -14.99
CA TRP A 318 7.79 -17.84 -16.00
C TRP A 318 7.43 -16.39 -15.67
N ARG A 319 6.92 -15.68 -16.66
CA ARG A 319 6.42 -14.30 -16.55
C ARG A 319 5.16 -14.13 -17.36
N ASN A 320 4.06 -13.72 -16.70
CA ASN A 320 2.81 -13.40 -17.36
C ASN A 320 2.62 -11.87 -17.44
N VAL A 321 2.73 -11.32 -18.65
CA VAL A 321 2.64 -9.87 -18.92
C VAL A 321 1.19 -9.36 -19.09
N GLU A 322 0.21 -10.26 -19.07
CA GLU A 322 -1.21 -9.88 -19.09
C GLU A 322 -1.64 -9.37 -17.73
N VAL A 323 -1.05 -9.89 -16.65
CA VAL A 323 -1.29 -9.48 -15.27
C VAL A 323 -0.51 -8.20 -14.98
N LYS A 324 -1.17 -7.06 -15.05
CA LYS A 324 -0.57 -5.73 -14.88
C LYS A 324 -0.84 -5.16 -13.50
N GLY A 325 0.00 -4.24 -13.07
CA GLY A 325 -0.11 -3.57 -11.77
C GLY A 325 1.11 -3.82 -10.89
N SER A 326 1.07 -3.31 -9.68
CA SER A 326 2.17 -3.46 -8.72
C SER A 326 1.75 -3.25 -7.26
N ASN A 327 0.47 -3.03 -6.98
CA ASN A 327 0.01 -2.67 -5.63
C ASN A 327 -0.66 -3.85 -4.92
N SER A 328 -1.51 -4.61 -5.63
CA SER A 328 -2.14 -5.81 -5.09
C SER A 328 -1.11 -6.94 -4.99
N SER A 329 -1.14 -7.69 -3.91
CA SER A 329 -0.30 -8.87 -3.74
C SER A 329 -1.02 -10.12 -4.24
N PRO A 330 -0.32 -11.07 -4.90
CA PRO A 330 -0.92 -12.32 -5.35
C PRO A 330 -1.30 -13.22 -4.17
N ILE A 331 -2.31 -14.07 -4.38
CA ILE A 331 -2.72 -15.13 -3.44
C ILE A 331 -2.77 -16.46 -4.19
N ALA A 332 -2.62 -17.56 -3.47
CA ALA A 332 -2.74 -18.92 -4.02
C ALA A 332 -4.17 -19.46 -3.81
N TRP A 333 -4.64 -20.24 -4.77
CA TRP A 333 -5.86 -21.04 -4.67
C TRP A 333 -5.70 -22.30 -5.52
N ASN A 334 -5.68 -23.45 -4.89
CA ASN A 334 -5.39 -24.73 -5.53
C ASN A 334 -4.07 -24.67 -6.33
N HIS A 335 -4.10 -24.95 -7.64
CA HIS A 335 -2.95 -24.85 -8.54
C HIS A 335 -2.84 -23.47 -9.23
N LEU A 336 -3.61 -22.48 -8.82
CA LEU A 336 -3.66 -21.15 -9.43
C LEU A 336 -3.05 -20.08 -8.51
N ILE A 337 -2.47 -19.06 -9.14
CA ILE A 337 -2.14 -17.79 -8.51
C ILE A 337 -3.16 -16.75 -8.97
N VAL A 338 -3.88 -16.15 -8.05
CA VAL A 338 -4.90 -15.14 -8.31
C VAL A 338 -4.35 -13.76 -7.99
N ALA A 339 -4.45 -12.84 -8.93
CA ALA A 339 -3.99 -11.46 -8.80
C ALA A 339 -5.08 -10.46 -9.18
N ASN A 340 -5.26 -9.44 -8.34
CA ASN A 340 -6.08 -8.28 -8.66
C ASN A 340 -5.24 -7.33 -9.53
N SER A 341 -5.45 -7.39 -10.85
CA SER A 341 -4.70 -6.68 -11.87
C SER A 341 -5.31 -5.30 -12.20
N VAL A 342 -4.82 -4.62 -13.19
CA VAL A 342 -5.42 -3.37 -13.70
C VAL A 342 -6.67 -3.70 -14.52
N GLY A 343 -7.85 -3.37 -14.00
CA GLY A 343 -9.13 -3.55 -14.70
C GLY A 343 -9.69 -4.98 -14.68
N ALA A 344 -8.97 -5.94 -14.10
CA ALA A 344 -9.39 -7.35 -14.06
C ALA A 344 -8.83 -8.09 -12.84
N VAL A 345 -9.45 -9.20 -12.49
CA VAL A 345 -8.84 -10.25 -11.67
C VAL A 345 -8.43 -11.38 -12.60
N ILE A 346 -7.20 -11.82 -12.49
CA ILE A 346 -6.61 -12.83 -13.36
C ILE A 346 -6.06 -13.96 -12.52
N ALA A 347 -6.43 -15.20 -12.87
CA ALA A 347 -5.84 -16.41 -12.34
C ALA A 347 -4.86 -17.01 -13.35
N VAL A 348 -3.73 -17.44 -12.85
CA VAL A 348 -2.60 -17.97 -13.62
C VAL A 348 -2.22 -19.34 -13.07
N ASP A 349 -2.03 -20.30 -13.94
CA ASP A 349 -1.55 -21.62 -13.57
C ASP A 349 -0.13 -21.55 -12.99
N GLN A 350 0.09 -22.12 -11.81
CA GLN A 350 1.36 -22.03 -11.07
C GLN A 350 2.53 -22.65 -11.85
N SER A 351 2.27 -23.72 -12.59
CA SER A 351 3.33 -24.49 -13.25
C SER A 351 3.76 -23.89 -14.60
N THR A 352 2.80 -23.29 -15.32
CA THR A 352 3.03 -22.84 -16.71
C THR A 352 3.11 -21.33 -16.85
N GLY A 353 2.53 -20.57 -15.91
CA GLY A 353 2.38 -19.12 -16.02
C GLY A 353 1.29 -18.68 -16.99
N ASN A 354 0.51 -19.61 -17.56
CA ASN A 354 -0.57 -19.28 -18.48
C ASN A 354 -1.80 -18.77 -17.73
N THR A 355 -2.49 -17.80 -18.33
CA THR A 355 -3.79 -17.33 -17.82
C THR A 355 -4.82 -18.46 -17.90
N ALA A 356 -5.35 -18.85 -16.74
CA ALA A 356 -6.43 -19.84 -16.64
C ALA A 356 -7.79 -19.19 -16.90
N TRP A 357 -8.05 -18.06 -16.24
CA TRP A 357 -9.28 -17.29 -16.43
C TRP A 357 -9.09 -15.81 -16.06
N THR A 358 -10.01 -14.99 -16.53
CA THR A 358 -10.06 -13.55 -16.26
C THR A 358 -11.49 -13.14 -16.00
N VAL A 359 -11.71 -12.33 -14.94
CA VAL A 359 -13.02 -11.74 -14.64
C VAL A 359 -12.87 -10.23 -14.39
N PRO A 360 -13.96 -9.44 -14.49
CA PRO A 360 -13.94 -8.03 -14.17
C PRO A 360 -13.41 -7.77 -12.76
N GLY A 361 -12.73 -6.64 -12.54
CA GLY A 361 -12.15 -6.30 -11.25
C GLY A 361 -11.14 -5.18 -11.40
N GLY A 362 -10.05 -5.33 -10.69
CA GLY A 362 -8.93 -4.38 -10.75
C GLY A 362 -8.95 -3.39 -9.61
N GLY A 363 -7.84 -3.36 -8.87
CA GLY A 363 -7.67 -2.47 -7.73
C GLY A 363 -6.33 -2.66 -7.06
N ASP A 364 -6.09 -1.87 -6.03
CA ASP A 364 -4.82 -1.85 -5.29
C ASP A 364 -4.82 -2.82 -4.08
N ALA A 365 -5.99 -3.31 -3.67
CA ALA A 365 -6.13 -4.21 -2.52
C ALA A 365 -5.84 -5.68 -2.89
N THR A 366 -5.22 -6.40 -1.96
CA THR A 366 -5.05 -7.85 -2.08
C THR A 366 -6.42 -8.54 -1.97
N PRO A 367 -6.78 -9.43 -2.89
CA PRO A 367 -8.02 -10.20 -2.80
C PRO A 367 -7.97 -11.21 -1.64
N VAL A 368 -9.11 -11.77 -1.29
CA VAL A 368 -9.21 -12.83 -0.28
C VAL A 368 -10.09 -13.95 -0.79
N ILE A 369 -9.74 -15.19 -0.46
CA ILE A 369 -10.55 -16.37 -0.78
C ILE A 369 -10.93 -17.07 0.53
N ALA A 370 -12.19 -17.40 0.65
CA ALA A 370 -12.74 -18.23 1.73
C ALA A 370 -13.86 -19.11 1.17
N ASP A 371 -13.82 -20.40 1.49
CA ASP A 371 -14.83 -21.38 1.06
C ASP A 371 -15.13 -21.32 -0.45
N ASP A 372 -14.07 -21.27 -1.28
CA ASP A 372 -14.12 -21.13 -2.74
C ASP A 372 -14.88 -19.87 -3.23
N VAL A 373 -15.00 -18.86 -2.38
CA VAL A 373 -15.51 -17.54 -2.74
C VAL A 373 -14.36 -16.53 -2.73
N LEU A 374 -14.11 -15.93 -3.89
CA LEU A 374 -13.14 -14.85 -4.04
C LEU A 374 -13.83 -13.51 -3.81
N VAL A 375 -13.31 -12.71 -2.89
CA VAL A 375 -13.76 -11.34 -2.65
C VAL A 375 -12.67 -10.36 -3.04
N VAL A 376 -13.01 -9.41 -3.90
CA VAL A 376 -12.09 -8.37 -4.38
C VAL A 376 -12.64 -6.97 -4.12
N THR A 377 -11.77 -6.06 -3.72
CA THR A 377 -12.05 -4.64 -3.79
C THR A 377 -11.65 -4.12 -5.17
N SER A 378 -12.54 -3.42 -5.83
CA SER A 378 -12.41 -3.02 -7.23
C SER A 378 -12.52 -1.50 -7.42
N ASN A 379 -11.84 -0.99 -8.45
CA ASN A 379 -11.94 0.39 -8.92
C ASN A 379 -12.98 0.56 -10.06
N LEU A 380 -13.74 -0.49 -10.38
CA LEU A 380 -14.80 -0.42 -11.38
C LEU A 380 -15.95 0.45 -10.89
N ASP A 381 -16.47 1.28 -11.79
CA ASP A 381 -17.63 2.11 -11.48
C ASP A 381 -18.86 1.22 -11.25
N GLY A 382 -19.54 1.42 -10.11
CA GLY A 382 -20.70 0.65 -9.71
C GLY A 382 -20.42 -0.74 -9.12
N LYS A 383 -19.16 -1.19 -9.04
CA LYS A 383 -18.77 -2.49 -8.51
C LYS A 383 -17.50 -2.37 -7.66
N ASN A 384 -17.60 -1.87 -6.44
CA ASN A 384 -16.44 -1.58 -5.60
C ASN A 384 -16.02 -2.76 -4.72
N ILE A 385 -16.94 -3.66 -4.39
CA ILE A 385 -16.63 -5.00 -3.85
C ILE A 385 -17.37 -6.01 -4.70
N ILE A 386 -16.68 -7.08 -5.10
CA ILE A 386 -17.25 -8.13 -5.94
C ILE A 386 -16.91 -9.46 -5.28
N ALA A 387 -17.89 -10.35 -5.20
CA ALA A 387 -17.70 -11.75 -4.84
C ALA A 387 -17.88 -12.65 -6.05
N TYR A 388 -17.01 -13.64 -6.18
CA TYR A 388 -17.05 -14.64 -7.25
C TYR A 388 -17.03 -16.04 -6.66
N ASP A 389 -17.89 -16.90 -7.18
CA ASP A 389 -17.80 -18.35 -6.98
C ASP A 389 -16.65 -18.88 -7.84
N LEU A 390 -15.69 -19.54 -7.21
CA LEU A 390 -14.54 -20.10 -7.89
C LEU A 390 -14.79 -21.54 -8.34
N SER A 391 -14.27 -21.86 -9.51
CA SER A 391 -14.11 -23.21 -10.02
C SER A 391 -12.75 -23.33 -10.72
N GLU A 392 -12.29 -24.54 -10.96
CA GLU A 392 -11.03 -24.79 -11.67
C GLU A 392 -10.98 -24.14 -13.07
N THR A 393 -12.14 -24.00 -13.71
CA THR A 393 -12.26 -23.51 -15.09
C THR A 393 -12.70 -22.05 -15.19
N GLY A 394 -12.97 -21.37 -14.07
CA GLY A 394 -13.42 -19.98 -14.08
C GLY A 394 -13.96 -19.48 -12.77
N ALA A 395 -14.38 -18.22 -12.79
CA ALA A 395 -15.03 -17.58 -11.67
C ALA A 395 -16.33 -16.91 -12.14
N HIS A 396 -17.40 -17.04 -11.35
CA HIS A 396 -18.73 -16.51 -11.67
C HIS A 396 -19.13 -15.46 -10.64
N GLU A 397 -19.52 -14.27 -11.09
CA GLU A 397 -19.96 -13.21 -10.16
C GLU A 397 -21.17 -13.71 -9.35
N ARG A 398 -21.01 -13.77 -8.03
CA ARG A 398 -22.07 -14.09 -7.09
C ARG A 398 -22.89 -12.84 -6.78
N TRP A 399 -22.21 -11.76 -6.48
CA TRP A 399 -22.79 -10.44 -6.26
C TRP A 399 -21.74 -9.33 -6.38
N SER A 400 -22.20 -8.10 -6.50
CA SER A 400 -21.36 -6.91 -6.39
C SER A 400 -22.04 -5.83 -5.56
N HIS A 401 -21.25 -5.04 -4.84
CA HIS A 401 -21.71 -3.93 -4.00
C HIS A 401 -21.03 -2.63 -4.45
N SER A 402 -21.81 -1.55 -4.53
CA SER A 402 -21.35 -0.25 -4.99
C SER A 402 -21.36 0.76 -3.86
N PHE A 403 -20.29 1.53 -3.76
CA PHE A 403 -20.19 2.71 -2.92
C PHE A 403 -19.21 3.71 -3.53
N LEU A 404 -19.23 4.95 -3.04
CA LEU A 404 -18.24 5.93 -3.46
C LEU A 404 -16.91 5.62 -2.78
N ALA A 405 -15.95 5.07 -3.54
CA ALA A 405 -14.65 4.65 -3.04
C ALA A 405 -13.53 5.60 -3.46
N GLN A 406 -12.53 5.75 -2.60
CA GLN A 406 -11.23 6.30 -2.96
C GLN A 406 -10.43 5.24 -3.75
N ARG A 407 -9.40 5.68 -4.48
CA ARG A 407 -8.54 4.80 -5.27
C ARG A 407 -7.88 3.70 -4.44
N TYR A 408 -7.37 4.06 -3.27
CA TYR A 408 -6.66 3.12 -2.41
C TYR A 408 -7.63 2.51 -1.40
N ALA A 409 -7.63 1.20 -1.31
CA ALA A 409 -8.49 0.45 -0.41
C ALA A 409 -7.67 -0.53 0.43
N ALA A 410 -8.07 -0.70 1.69
CA ALA A 410 -7.61 -1.81 2.52
C ALA A 410 -8.09 -3.13 1.95
N SER A 411 -7.30 -4.18 2.14
CA SER A 411 -7.70 -5.53 1.76
C SER A 411 -8.83 -6.04 2.67
N PRO A 412 -9.86 -6.69 2.13
CA PRO A 412 -10.99 -7.17 2.92
C PRO A 412 -10.60 -8.36 3.80
N ILE A 413 -11.41 -8.65 4.81
CA ILE A 413 -11.39 -9.90 5.58
C ILE A 413 -12.68 -10.65 5.30
N VAL A 414 -12.61 -11.97 5.16
CA VAL A 414 -13.77 -12.85 5.06
C VAL A 414 -13.69 -13.89 6.17
N LYS A 415 -14.74 -13.96 6.99
CA LYS A 415 -14.82 -14.92 8.10
C LYS A 415 -16.27 -15.19 8.45
N ASP A 416 -16.62 -16.45 8.68
CA ASP A 416 -17.91 -16.91 9.18
C ASP A 416 -19.11 -16.31 8.42
N GLY A 417 -19.06 -16.38 7.07
CA GLY A 417 -20.11 -15.86 6.19
C GLY A 417 -20.19 -14.34 6.10
N ARG A 418 -19.19 -13.61 6.58
CA ARG A 418 -19.15 -12.14 6.57
C ARG A 418 -17.96 -11.61 5.80
N VAL A 419 -18.17 -10.52 5.08
CA VAL A 419 -17.14 -9.74 4.39
C VAL A 419 -16.96 -8.41 5.09
N PHE A 420 -15.76 -8.12 5.57
CA PHE A 420 -15.42 -6.87 6.23
C PHE A 420 -14.56 -6.00 5.32
N HIS A 421 -15.07 -4.84 4.97
CA HIS A 421 -14.34 -3.77 4.30
C HIS A 421 -14.21 -2.59 5.27
N LEU A 422 -13.00 -2.40 5.82
CA LEU A 422 -12.73 -1.43 6.89
C LEU A 422 -11.65 -0.48 6.42
N CYS A 423 -12.03 0.56 5.68
CA CYS A 423 -11.09 1.41 4.98
C CYS A 423 -11.52 2.88 4.96
N SER A 424 -10.57 3.75 5.20
CA SER A 424 -10.70 5.21 5.06
C SER A 424 -11.92 5.81 5.78
N ASP A 425 -12.92 6.21 5.03
CA ASP A 425 -14.11 6.89 5.51
C ASP A 425 -15.34 5.99 5.65
N ARG A 426 -15.18 4.67 5.31
CA ARG A 426 -16.29 3.73 5.28
C ARG A 426 -15.91 2.37 5.85
N HIS A 427 -16.72 1.90 6.79
CA HIS A 427 -16.68 0.54 7.29
C HIS A 427 -17.96 -0.18 6.90
N LEU A 428 -17.82 -1.36 6.30
CA LEU A 428 -18.91 -2.23 5.83
C LEU A 428 -18.72 -3.63 6.34
N CYS A 429 -19.83 -4.25 6.75
CA CYS A 429 -19.97 -5.69 6.86
C CYS A 429 -21.05 -6.14 5.90
N LEU A 430 -20.72 -7.09 5.03
CA LEU A 430 -21.65 -7.67 4.08
C LEU A 430 -21.82 -9.16 4.38
N ASP A 431 -22.99 -9.67 4.12
CA ASP A 431 -23.24 -11.10 4.08
C ASP A 431 -22.56 -11.72 2.85
N LEU A 432 -21.75 -12.75 3.06
CA LEU A 432 -20.94 -13.36 1.99
C LEU A 432 -21.81 -14.06 0.93
N GLU A 433 -22.95 -14.60 1.33
CA GLU A 433 -23.82 -15.34 0.42
C GLU A 433 -24.61 -14.39 -0.49
N SER A 434 -25.16 -13.32 0.06
CA SER A 434 -26.10 -12.44 -0.65
C SER A 434 -25.55 -11.07 -1.02
N GLY A 435 -24.39 -10.65 -0.48
CA GLY A 435 -23.86 -9.30 -0.62
C GLY A 435 -24.66 -8.21 0.08
N LYS A 436 -25.66 -8.58 0.89
CA LYS A 436 -26.47 -7.60 1.63
C LYS A 436 -25.66 -6.98 2.75
N VAL A 437 -25.89 -5.67 2.95
CA VAL A 437 -25.27 -4.93 4.05
C VAL A 437 -25.86 -5.43 5.38
N ILE A 438 -25.01 -5.95 6.25
CA ILE A 438 -25.35 -6.27 7.64
C ILE A 438 -25.27 -4.98 8.45
N TRP A 439 -24.14 -4.27 8.34
CA TRP A 439 -23.98 -2.92 8.91
C TRP A 439 -23.03 -2.06 8.06
N GLU A 440 -23.25 -0.77 8.15
CA GLU A 440 -22.42 0.25 7.51
C GLU A 440 -22.19 1.42 8.45
N ARG A 441 -20.97 1.95 8.46
CA ARG A 441 -20.62 3.12 9.26
C ARG A 441 -19.70 4.05 8.48
N GLN A 442 -20.01 5.35 8.50
CA GLN A 442 -19.02 6.34 8.15
C GLN A 442 -17.99 6.42 9.27
N ALA A 443 -16.72 6.20 8.96
CA ALA A 443 -15.62 6.15 9.89
C ALA A 443 -14.40 6.85 9.32
N GLN A 444 -13.45 7.21 10.18
CA GLN A 444 -12.16 7.76 9.77
C GLN A 444 -11.06 6.79 10.17
N SER A 445 -10.70 5.89 9.26
CA SER A 445 -9.59 4.97 9.45
C SER A 445 -8.49 5.21 8.44
N SER A 446 -7.42 4.42 8.54
CA SER A 446 -6.33 4.39 7.57
C SER A 446 -6.71 3.52 6.37
N ILE A 447 -5.85 3.52 5.36
CA ILE A 447 -5.88 2.53 4.27
C ILE A 447 -5.09 1.26 4.62
N SER A 448 -4.55 1.16 5.84
CA SER A 448 -3.93 -0.06 6.36
C SER A 448 -4.96 -1.18 6.41
N SER A 449 -4.56 -2.38 5.99
CA SER A 449 -5.47 -3.52 6.03
C SER A 449 -5.71 -3.94 7.48
N PRO A 450 -6.97 -4.20 7.88
CA PRO A 450 -7.30 -4.69 9.20
C PRO A 450 -6.79 -6.12 9.40
N LEU A 451 -6.77 -6.58 10.65
CA LEU A 451 -6.59 -7.98 10.98
C LEU A 451 -7.73 -8.47 11.90
N LEU A 452 -7.94 -9.78 11.92
CA LEU A 452 -8.90 -10.45 12.76
C LEU A 452 -8.19 -11.44 13.69
N ALA A 453 -8.48 -11.36 14.99
CA ALA A 453 -8.02 -12.29 15.99
C ALA A 453 -9.06 -12.35 17.11
N ASP A 454 -9.30 -13.54 17.66
CA ASP A 454 -10.15 -13.74 18.84
C ASP A 454 -11.54 -13.06 18.71
N GLY A 455 -12.21 -13.24 17.55
CA GLY A 455 -13.52 -12.61 17.27
C GLY A 455 -13.51 -11.08 17.17
N LYS A 456 -12.32 -10.45 17.21
CA LYS A 456 -12.14 -9.00 17.21
C LYS A 456 -11.42 -8.54 15.94
N LEU A 457 -12.00 -7.56 15.24
CA LEU A 457 -11.35 -6.87 14.12
C LEU A 457 -10.50 -5.73 14.68
N LEU A 458 -9.22 -5.75 14.37
CA LEU A 458 -8.29 -4.69 14.73
C LEU A 458 -8.16 -3.72 13.56
N VAL A 459 -8.63 -2.50 13.76
CA VAL A 459 -8.67 -1.45 12.73
C VAL A 459 -7.76 -0.31 13.14
N TYR A 460 -6.98 0.16 12.18
CA TYR A 460 -6.06 1.26 12.40
C TYR A 460 -6.69 2.61 12.07
N GLU A 461 -6.57 3.53 13.04
CA GLU A 461 -6.87 4.95 12.86
C GLU A 461 -5.56 5.72 12.73
N ASN A 462 -5.18 6.10 11.52
CA ASN A 462 -3.92 6.79 11.28
C ASN A 462 -3.85 8.16 11.97
N ARG A 463 -4.94 8.92 11.94
CA ARG A 463 -5.03 10.20 12.64
C ARG A 463 -5.07 9.95 14.14
N GLY A 464 -3.91 10.17 14.81
CA GLY A 464 -3.75 9.96 16.24
C GLY A 464 -3.07 8.65 16.63
N GLY A 465 -2.89 7.70 15.69
CA GLY A 465 -2.18 6.45 15.92
C GLY A 465 -2.91 5.53 16.88
N PHE A 466 -4.19 5.26 16.63
CA PHE A 466 -5.01 4.34 17.44
C PHE A 466 -5.21 3.00 16.73
N VAL A 467 -5.35 1.95 17.53
CA VAL A 467 -5.98 0.69 17.14
C VAL A 467 -7.34 0.59 17.81
N SER A 468 -8.37 0.24 17.05
CA SER A 468 -9.74 0.04 17.54
C SER A 468 -10.11 -1.42 17.42
N PHE A 469 -10.79 -1.98 18.43
CA PHE A 469 -11.41 -3.29 18.39
C PHE A 469 -12.88 -3.15 17.98
N LEU A 470 -13.28 -3.95 16.98
CA LEU A 470 -14.69 -4.12 16.61
C LEU A 470 -15.06 -5.60 16.79
N ARG A 471 -16.27 -5.87 17.27
CA ARG A 471 -16.78 -7.24 17.37
C ARG A 471 -17.14 -7.77 15.98
N ALA A 472 -16.51 -8.86 15.57
CA ALA A 472 -16.70 -9.42 14.23
C ALA A 472 -18.08 -10.10 14.07
N GLU A 473 -18.58 -10.75 15.12
CA GLU A 473 -19.82 -11.53 15.07
C GLU A 473 -21.11 -10.69 15.24
N SER A 474 -20.97 -9.39 15.56
CA SER A 474 -22.13 -8.53 15.81
C SER A 474 -22.86 -8.16 14.52
N ASP A 475 -24.19 -8.18 14.56
CA ASP A 475 -25.05 -7.66 13.49
C ASP A 475 -25.14 -6.13 13.49
N ASN A 476 -24.42 -5.48 14.40
CA ASN A 476 -24.30 -4.04 14.49
C ASN A 476 -22.82 -3.62 14.48
N TYR A 477 -22.56 -2.38 14.11
CA TYR A 477 -21.21 -1.81 14.23
C TYR A 477 -20.89 -1.59 15.70
N GLU A 478 -20.22 -2.54 16.33
CA GLU A 478 -19.92 -2.55 17.76
C GLU A 478 -18.43 -2.31 18.00
N VAL A 479 -18.12 -1.16 18.61
CA VAL A 479 -16.76 -0.78 19.01
C VAL A 479 -16.52 -1.26 20.43
N LEU A 480 -15.53 -2.12 20.62
CA LEU A 480 -15.10 -2.66 21.92
C LEU A 480 -14.04 -1.80 22.61
N GLY A 481 -13.74 -0.65 22.04
CA GLY A 481 -12.77 0.30 22.57
C GLY A 481 -11.62 0.57 21.62
N LYS A 482 -10.73 1.48 22.03
CA LYS A 482 -9.54 1.84 21.28
C LYS A 482 -8.38 2.18 22.19
N ALA A 483 -7.16 1.93 21.72
CA ALA A 483 -5.93 2.26 22.42
C ALA A 483 -4.97 3.02 21.52
N LYS A 484 -4.16 3.89 22.12
CA LYS A 484 -3.14 4.66 21.41
C LYS A 484 -1.91 3.81 21.18
N VAL A 485 -1.51 3.69 19.91
CA VAL A 485 -0.28 3.04 19.45
C VAL A 485 0.32 3.90 18.33
N GLY A 486 1.57 3.67 17.96
CA GLY A 486 2.13 4.33 16.77
C GLY A 486 1.65 3.63 15.50
N ALA A 487 1.45 4.36 14.39
CA ALA A 487 1.12 3.76 13.11
C ALA A 487 1.67 4.55 11.93
N LEU A 488 1.93 3.84 10.84
CA LEU A 488 2.23 4.43 9.54
C LEU A 488 0.97 4.37 8.68
N TYR A 489 0.79 5.38 7.83
CA TYR A 489 -0.42 5.59 7.03
C TYR A 489 -0.90 4.35 6.24
N CYS A 490 0.00 3.62 5.58
CA CYS A 490 -0.35 2.45 4.75
C CYS A 490 0.12 1.12 5.34
N ALA A 491 1.08 1.11 6.26
CA ALA A 491 1.57 -0.13 6.84
C ALA A 491 0.46 -0.80 7.64
N SER A 492 0.33 -2.11 7.47
CA SER A 492 -0.64 -2.90 8.21
C SER A 492 0.01 -3.54 9.43
N PRO A 493 -0.75 -3.77 10.50
CA PRO A 493 -0.23 -4.45 11.68
C PRO A 493 0.17 -5.90 11.38
N ALA A 494 1.09 -6.42 12.17
CA ALA A 494 1.37 -7.84 12.31
C ALA A 494 1.05 -8.25 13.74
N LEU A 495 0.33 -9.35 13.93
CA LEU A 495 -0.02 -9.88 15.23
C LEU A 495 0.58 -11.27 15.37
N ALA A 496 1.50 -11.44 16.32
CA ALA A 496 2.09 -12.72 16.66
C ALA A 496 1.86 -12.98 18.16
N GLY A 497 1.06 -14.00 18.46
CA GLY A 497 0.50 -14.20 19.80
C GLY A 497 -0.29 -12.96 20.24
N LYS A 498 -0.07 -12.50 21.47
CA LYS A 498 -0.66 -11.26 21.99
C LYS A 498 0.15 -9.98 21.65
N THR A 499 1.17 -10.09 20.79
CA THR A 499 2.05 -8.95 20.51
C THR A 499 1.76 -8.38 19.12
N LEU A 500 1.43 -7.10 19.08
CA LEU A 500 1.18 -6.30 17.90
C LEU A 500 2.48 -5.60 17.50
N TYR A 501 2.97 -5.87 16.32
CA TYR A 501 4.15 -5.25 15.74
C TYR A 501 3.74 -4.24 14.68
N LEU A 502 4.30 -3.05 14.79
CA LEU A 502 3.93 -1.91 13.97
C LEU A 502 5.14 -1.25 13.35
N ARG A 503 5.03 -0.92 12.08
CA ARG A 503 5.87 0.10 11.50
C ARG A 503 5.24 1.47 11.71
N THR A 504 5.87 2.30 12.53
CA THR A 504 5.45 3.69 12.76
C THR A 504 6.05 4.62 11.70
N SER A 505 5.80 5.92 11.82
CA SER A 505 6.38 6.92 10.90
C SER A 505 7.91 6.97 10.91
N LYS A 506 8.54 6.54 12.03
CA LYS A 506 10.00 6.67 12.22
C LYS A 506 10.67 5.47 12.86
N SER A 507 9.91 4.40 13.16
CA SER A 507 10.41 3.27 13.94
C SER A 507 9.64 1.99 13.65
N VAL A 508 10.10 0.89 14.20
CA VAL A 508 9.30 -0.31 14.45
C VAL A 508 9.06 -0.41 15.94
N ALA A 509 7.85 -0.74 16.34
CA ALA A 509 7.47 -0.86 17.74
C ALA A 509 6.64 -2.12 17.99
N ALA A 510 6.75 -2.68 19.19
CA ALA A 510 5.95 -3.80 19.66
C ALA A 510 5.09 -3.40 20.85
N TYR A 511 3.83 -3.83 20.81
CA TYR A 511 2.84 -3.58 21.86
C TYR A 511 2.19 -4.91 22.24
N ARG A 512 2.12 -5.21 23.53
CA ARG A 512 1.53 -6.44 24.04
C ARG A 512 0.16 -6.16 24.65
N PHE A 513 -0.86 -6.86 24.18
CA PHE A 513 -2.16 -6.92 24.84
C PHE A 513 -2.06 -7.67 26.15
N GLN A 514 -2.78 -7.17 27.17
CA GLN A 514 -2.79 -7.74 28.53
C GLN A 514 -3.79 -8.87 28.67
#